data_92c2cc8528359148f76899d96008d4c0
#
_entry.id   92c2cc8528359148f76899d96008d4c0
#
_cell.length_a   1.000
_cell.length_b   1.000
_cell.length_c   1.000
_cell.angle_alpha   90.00
_cell.angle_beta   90.00
_cell.angle_gamma   90.00
#
_symmetry.space_group_name_H-M   'P 1'
#
loop_
_entity.id
_entity.type
_entity.pdbx_description
1 polymer ?
#
loop_
_entity_poly.entity_id
_entity_poly.type
_entity_poly.pdbx_seq_one_letter_code
_entity_poly.pdbx_strand_id
1 'polypeptide(L)' 'IYAHIGCLTTALEAFMRDIQPFMVADALADFTEEEHRMACEYASGRCARVLNTAEALKHINAGALVTADEPELLKVCA' A
#
# COMPACT_ATOMS: atom_id res chain seq x y z
N ILE A 1 -7.88 -6.14 9.72
CA ILE A 1 -7.06 -6.18 8.51
C ILE A 1 -5.64 -6.54 8.87
N TYR A 2 -5.18 -7.64 8.38
CA TYR A 2 -3.87 -8.15 8.74
C TYR A 2 -2.87 -7.88 7.63
N ALA A 3 -1.83 -7.12 7.98
CA ALA A 3 -0.84 -6.63 7.02
C ALA A 3 -0.18 -7.76 6.23
N HIS A 4 0.25 -8.83 6.92
CA HIS A 4 0.98 -9.90 6.25
C HIS A 4 0.08 -10.95 5.59
N ILE A 5 -1.23 -10.81 5.70
CA ILE A 5 -2.18 -11.74 5.08
C ILE A 5 -2.93 -11.04 3.96
N GLY A 6 -4.09 -10.44 4.28
CA GLY A 6 -4.93 -9.86 3.26
C GLY A 6 -4.32 -8.69 2.53
N CYS A 7 -3.71 -7.77 3.27
CA CYS A 7 -3.16 -6.57 2.65
C CYS A 7 -1.97 -6.89 1.76
N LEU A 8 -1.04 -7.70 2.24
CA LEU A 8 0.12 -8.09 1.45
C LEU A 8 -0.30 -8.89 0.22
N THR A 9 -1.26 -9.82 0.40
CA THR A 9 -1.78 -10.61 -0.71
C THR A 9 -2.43 -9.72 -1.77
N THR A 10 -3.21 -8.75 -1.33
CA THR A 10 -3.84 -7.81 -2.27
C THR A 10 -2.81 -6.98 -3.02
N ALA A 11 -1.77 -6.52 -2.33
CA ALA A 11 -0.71 -5.76 -2.96
C ALA A 11 0.04 -6.59 -4.00
N LEU A 12 0.34 -7.84 -3.67
CA LEU A 12 0.99 -8.76 -4.60
C LEU A 12 0.12 -9.03 -5.83
N GLU A 13 -1.18 -9.23 -5.62
CA GLU A 13 -2.11 -9.45 -6.71
C GLU A 13 -2.17 -8.22 -7.62
N ALA A 14 -2.25 -7.05 -7.04
CA ALA A 14 -2.27 -5.82 -7.82
C ALA A 14 -1.00 -5.65 -8.64
N PHE A 15 0.13 -5.91 -8.03
CA PHE A 15 1.42 -5.85 -8.71
C PHE A 15 1.46 -6.81 -9.90
N MET A 16 0.96 -8.03 -9.72
CA MET A 16 0.93 -9.02 -10.78
C MET A 16 0.02 -8.63 -11.93
N ARG A 17 -0.87 -7.70 -11.70
CA ARG A 17 -1.79 -7.17 -12.71
C ARG A 17 -1.35 -5.83 -13.26
N ASP A 18 -0.10 -5.46 -13.04
CA ASP A 18 0.47 -4.18 -13.50
C ASP A 18 -0.23 -2.96 -12.90
N ILE A 19 -0.71 -3.10 -11.68
CA ILE A 19 -1.30 -1.99 -10.92
C ILE A 19 -0.30 -1.62 -9.82
N GLN A 20 -0.01 -0.33 -9.68
CA GLN A 20 0.88 0.13 -8.62
C GLN A 20 0.09 0.23 -7.32
N PRO A 21 0.32 -0.66 -6.35
CA PRO A 21 -0.37 -0.55 -5.05
C PRO A 21 0.38 0.36 -4.09
N PHE A 22 -0.38 0.92 -3.16
CA PHE A 22 0.15 1.68 -2.05
C PHE A 22 -0.36 1.03 -0.76
N MET A 23 0.52 0.78 0.18
CA MET A 23 0.13 0.27 1.49
C MET A 23 0.26 1.39 2.51
N VAL A 24 -0.82 1.62 3.25
CA VAL A 24 -0.85 2.65 4.28
C VAL A 24 -0.53 1.98 5.61
N ALA A 25 0.74 2.01 5.98
CA ALA A 25 1.28 1.20 7.07
C ALA A 25 0.60 1.42 8.42
N ASP A 26 0.24 2.66 8.74
CA ASP A 26 -0.40 2.95 10.02
C ASP A 26 -1.93 2.77 10.00
N ALA A 27 -2.48 2.37 8.87
CA ALA A 27 -3.89 1.99 8.76
C ALA A 27 -4.07 0.47 8.78
N LEU A 28 -3.00 -0.27 8.93
CA LEU A 28 -2.99 -1.72 8.97
C LEU A 28 -2.62 -2.21 10.35
N ALA A 29 -2.95 -3.47 10.62
CA ALA A 29 -2.57 -4.11 11.86
C ALA A 29 -2.13 -5.54 11.56
N ASP A 30 -1.65 -6.23 12.57
CA ASP A 30 -1.29 -7.62 12.44
C ASP A 30 -1.31 -8.28 13.80
N PHE A 31 -1.03 -9.57 13.84
CA PHE A 31 -0.99 -10.31 15.11
C PHE A 31 0.18 -9.85 15.97
N THR A 32 1.31 -9.53 15.35
CA THR A 32 2.48 -9.05 16.06
C THR A 32 3.08 -7.86 15.31
N GLU A 33 3.85 -7.05 16.03
CA GLU A 33 4.57 -5.94 15.42
C GLU A 33 5.59 -6.43 14.42
N GLU A 34 6.19 -7.59 14.68
CA GLU A 34 7.17 -8.17 13.78
C GLU A 34 6.57 -8.57 12.44
N GLU A 35 5.38 -9.17 12.48
CA GLU A 35 4.69 -9.54 11.26
C GLU A 35 4.26 -8.31 10.46
N HIS A 36 3.79 -7.28 11.14
CA HIS A 36 3.43 -6.03 10.50
C HIS A 36 4.64 -5.39 9.82
N ARG A 37 5.75 -5.33 10.53
CA ARG A 37 6.98 -4.77 9.98
C ARG A 37 7.48 -5.58 8.79
N MET A 38 7.46 -6.90 8.90
CA MET A 38 7.86 -7.78 7.80
C MET A 38 7.04 -7.54 6.55
N ALA A 39 5.72 -7.44 6.71
CA ALA A 39 4.83 -7.21 5.58
C ALA A 39 5.14 -5.88 4.89
N CYS A 40 5.35 -4.82 5.68
CA CYS A 40 5.64 -3.51 5.12
C CYS A 40 7.01 -3.48 4.43
N GLU A 41 8.01 -4.10 5.02
CA GLU A 41 9.33 -4.17 4.42
C GLU A 41 9.31 -5.00 3.13
N TYR A 42 8.65 -6.12 3.17
CA TYR A 42 8.53 -6.97 1.99
C TYR A 42 7.82 -6.22 0.86
N ALA A 43 6.68 -5.60 1.16
CA ALA A 43 5.91 -4.89 0.16
C ALA A 43 6.72 -3.73 -0.43
N SER A 44 7.41 -2.99 0.42
CA SER A 44 8.21 -1.84 -0.01
C SER A 44 9.30 -2.24 -1.00
N GLY A 45 9.90 -3.39 -0.79
CA GLY A 45 10.99 -3.85 -1.65
C GLY A 45 10.55 -4.60 -2.89
N ARG A 46 9.28 -4.99 -2.98
CA ARG A 46 8.81 -5.91 -4.02
C ARG A 46 7.69 -5.38 -4.89
N CYS A 47 6.62 -4.89 -4.27
CA CYS A 47 5.39 -4.69 -5.01
C CYS A 47 4.64 -3.40 -4.75
N ALA A 48 4.94 -2.67 -3.68
CA ALA A 48 4.12 -1.53 -3.29
C ALA A 48 4.95 -0.37 -2.76
N ARG A 49 4.37 0.80 -2.78
CA ARG A 49 4.90 1.93 -2.03
C ARG A 49 4.22 1.94 -0.67
N VAL A 50 5.01 2.02 0.37
CA VAL A 50 4.49 2.01 1.73
C VAL A 50 4.51 3.44 2.26
N LEU A 51 3.34 3.92 2.66
CA LEU A 51 3.13 5.28 3.14
C LEU A 51 2.50 5.24 4.51
N ASN A 52 2.52 6.38 5.20
CA ASN A 52 1.66 6.53 6.37
C ASN A 52 0.39 7.27 5.96
N THR A 53 -0.58 7.35 6.86
CA THR A 53 -1.87 7.99 6.56
C THR A 53 -1.68 9.45 6.17
N ALA A 54 -0.82 10.18 6.87
CA ALA A 54 -0.59 11.58 6.57
C ALA A 54 -0.05 11.77 5.16
N GLU A 55 0.88 10.93 4.75
CA GLU A 55 1.43 10.99 3.40
C GLU A 55 0.38 10.65 2.35
N ALA A 56 -0.43 9.62 2.61
CA ALA A 56 -1.48 9.22 1.70
C ALA A 56 -2.51 10.33 1.51
N LEU A 57 -2.95 10.94 2.61
CA LEU A 57 -3.91 12.04 2.54
C LEU A 57 -3.32 13.24 1.81
N LYS A 58 -2.07 13.51 2.02
CA LYS A 58 -1.40 14.61 1.33
C LYS A 58 -1.42 14.41 -0.18
N HIS A 59 -1.12 13.22 -0.63
CA HIS A 59 -1.16 12.90 -2.06
C HIS A 59 -2.58 12.98 -2.62
N ILE A 60 -3.54 12.46 -1.90
CA ILE A 60 -4.95 12.50 -2.33
C ILE A 60 -5.44 13.93 -2.40
N ASN A 61 -5.18 14.73 -1.37
CA ASN A 61 -5.63 16.13 -1.32
C ASN A 61 -4.97 17.00 -2.37
N ALA A 62 -3.74 16.69 -2.71
CA ALA A 62 -3.04 17.43 -3.75
C ALA A 62 -3.46 16.98 -5.16
N GLY A 63 -4.27 15.93 -5.25
CA GLY A 63 -4.66 15.38 -6.55
C GLY A 63 -3.55 14.63 -7.25
N ALA A 64 -2.44 14.37 -6.55
CA ALA A 64 -1.28 13.74 -7.18
C ALA A 64 -1.54 12.31 -7.62
N LEU A 65 -2.50 11.63 -7.00
CA LEU A 65 -2.83 10.26 -7.33
C LEU A 65 -3.93 10.14 -8.37
N VAL A 66 -4.50 11.24 -8.80
CA VAL A 66 -5.63 11.24 -9.74
C VAL A 66 -5.27 11.91 -11.04
N THR A 67 -4.08 11.68 -11.52
CA THR A 67 -3.68 12.22 -12.81
C THR A 67 -4.17 11.30 -13.91
N ALA A 68 -4.49 11.86 -15.05
CA ALA A 68 -4.94 11.08 -16.18
C ALA A 68 -3.87 10.13 -16.70
N ASP A 69 -2.62 10.45 -16.43
CA ASP A 69 -1.49 9.69 -16.96
C ASP A 69 -1.15 8.46 -16.13
N GLU A 70 -1.58 8.42 -14.87
CA GLU A 70 -1.20 7.34 -13.96
C GLU A 70 -2.36 6.89 -13.08
N PRO A 71 -3.50 6.52 -13.68
CA PRO A 71 -4.67 6.13 -12.89
C PRO A 71 -4.44 4.85 -12.08
N GLU A 72 -3.56 3.97 -12.52
CA GLU A 72 -3.24 2.75 -11.81
C GLU A 72 -2.52 3.00 -10.50
N LEU A 73 -2.00 4.19 -10.28
CA LEU A 73 -1.34 4.55 -9.03
C LEU A 73 -2.32 4.87 -7.91
N LEU A 74 -3.61 4.86 -8.20
CA LEU A 74 -4.62 5.24 -7.23
C LEU A 74 -5.06 4.11 -6.33
N LYS A 75 -4.50 2.94 -6.49
CA LYS A 75 -4.89 1.78 -5.69
C LYS A 75 -4.20 1.81 -4.35
N VAL A 76 -4.97 1.97 -3.29
CA VAL A 76 -4.45 2.01 -1.93
C VAL A 76 -4.92 0.77 -1.19
N CYS A 77 -3.97 0.00 -0.66
CA CYS A 77 -4.24 -1.17 0.16
C CYS A 77 -4.27 -0.76 1.63
N ALA A 78 -5.42 -0.88 2.25
CA ALA A 78 -5.51 -0.53 3.66
C ALA A 78 -6.41 -1.50 4.43
#